data_399b4e9530c358b3aed59268da8211c1
#
_entry.id   399b4e9530c358b3aed59268da8211c1
#
_cell.length_a   1.000
_cell.length_b   1.000
_cell.length_c   1.000
_cell.angle_alpha   90.00
_cell.angle_beta   90.00
_cell.angle_gamma   90.00
#
_symmetry.space_group_name_H-M   'P 1'
#
loop_
_entity.id
_entity.type
_entity.pdbx_description
1 polymer ?
#
loop_
_entity_poly.entity_id
_entity_poly.type
_entity_poly.pdbx_seq_one_letter_code
_entity_poly.pdbx_strand_id
1 'polypeptide(L)'
;MNIDNRINIVAGRPGAGKTLWAAREVVDCLRDENNIVLYIGFDQEFDRICRMVRAKYGNAPHGRLLFALQDGAGEAIGKSVDLANFQAQGFAMADPESEEAQSRKPMVFLFYDQCRHDIFNGRRELLKAAAKAGVHVYVLCQRFSQVDRNDIDWLNEQCSAYIISKHREPRSATDEEIRDKFR
;
A
#
# COMPACT_ATOMS: atom_id res chain seq x y z
N MET A 1 -2.31 5.98 12.96
CA MET A 1 -1.29 5.75 11.93
C MET A 1 -0.38 6.96 11.89
N ASN A 2 0.92 6.77 11.99
CA ASN A 2 1.87 7.86 11.91
C ASN A 2 1.94 8.34 10.45
N ILE A 3 1.54 9.57 10.17
CA ILE A 3 1.35 10.12 8.82
C ILE A 3 2.70 10.37 8.12
N ASP A 4 3.80 10.37 8.87
CA ASP A 4 5.12 10.70 8.35
C ASP A 4 5.81 9.56 7.58
N ASN A 5 5.47 8.29 7.85
CA ASN A 5 6.02 7.15 7.14
C ASN A 5 5.03 6.63 6.09
N ARG A 6 5.29 6.95 4.83
CA ARG A 6 4.42 6.56 3.70
C ARG A 6 4.55 5.11 3.29
N ILE A 7 5.52 4.37 3.83
CA ILE A 7 5.69 2.92 3.59
C ILE A 7 5.26 2.16 4.83
N ASN A 8 4.22 1.35 4.68
CA ASN A 8 3.64 0.52 5.74
C ASN A 8 3.89 -0.95 5.42
N ILE A 9 4.56 -1.67 6.31
CA ILE A 9 4.80 -3.11 6.15
C ILE A 9 3.91 -3.86 7.11
N VAL A 10 3.04 -4.70 6.57
CA VAL A 10 2.08 -5.50 7.32
C VAL A 10 2.46 -6.97 7.25
N ALA A 11 3.01 -7.49 8.34
CA ALA A 11 3.43 -8.88 8.46
C ALA A 11 2.37 -9.73 9.15
N GLY A 12 2.22 -10.98 8.71
CA GLY A 12 1.34 -11.95 9.37
C GLY A 12 1.42 -13.34 8.74
N ARG A 13 1.23 -14.37 9.54
CA ARG A 13 1.26 -15.77 9.07
C ARG A 13 0.24 -16.00 7.94
N PRO A 14 0.42 -17.05 7.12
CA PRO A 14 -0.64 -17.50 6.22
C PRO A 14 -1.98 -17.66 6.96
N GLY A 15 -3.07 -17.19 6.39
CA GLY A 15 -4.39 -17.24 7.02
C GLY A 15 -4.64 -16.17 8.10
N ALA A 16 -3.69 -15.29 8.40
CA ALA A 16 -3.89 -14.22 9.40
C ALA A 16 -4.90 -13.14 8.99
N GLY A 17 -5.29 -13.09 7.72
CA GLY A 17 -6.28 -12.14 7.22
C GLY A 17 -5.71 -10.91 6.52
N LYS A 18 -4.43 -10.89 6.16
CA LYS A 18 -3.77 -9.76 5.47
C LYS A 18 -4.54 -9.26 4.25
N THR A 19 -4.81 -10.16 3.31
CA THR A 19 -5.56 -9.83 2.07
C THR A 19 -6.97 -9.35 2.37
N LEU A 20 -7.64 -9.90 3.41
CA LEU A 20 -8.96 -9.44 3.80
C LEU A 20 -8.91 -8.02 4.39
N TRP A 21 -7.90 -7.74 5.23
CA TRP A 21 -7.66 -6.41 5.76
C TRP A 21 -7.35 -5.44 4.60
N ALA A 22 -6.41 -5.77 3.72
CA ALA A 22 -6.08 -4.92 2.57
C ALA A 22 -7.30 -4.64 1.69
N ALA A 23 -8.17 -5.62 1.47
CA ALA A 23 -9.40 -5.42 0.70
C ALA A 23 -10.36 -4.43 1.39
N ARG A 24 -10.42 -4.37 2.73
CA ARG A 24 -11.18 -3.37 3.48
C ARG A 24 -10.56 -1.99 3.34
N GLU A 25 -9.24 -1.90 3.49
CA GLU A 25 -8.51 -0.63 3.29
C GLU A 25 -8.71 -0.09 1.87
N VAL A 26 -8.67 -0.94 0.85
CA VAL A 26 -8.96 -0.53 -0.54
C VAL A 26 -10.36 0.07 -0.64
N VAL A 27 -11.38 -0.58 -0.05
CA VAL A 27 -12.75 -0.05 -0.02
C VAL A 27 -12.80 1.30 0.69
N ASP A 28 -12.08 1.45 1.81
CA ASP A 28 -12.07 2.71 2.56
C ASP A 28 -11.29 3.82 1.84
N CYS A 29 -10.17 3.50 1.18
CA CYS A 29 -9.44 4.44 0.33
C CYS A 29 -10.31 4.98 -0.83
N LEU A 30 -11.15 4.14 -1.42
CA LEU A 30 -12.04 4.52 -2.53
C LEU A 30 -13.26 5.33 -2.10
N ARG A 31 -13.45 5.60 -0.81
CA ARG A 31 -14.52 6.46 -0.30
C ARG A 31 -14.39 7.90 -0.82
N ASP A 32 -13.17 8.40 -0.88
CA ASP A 32 -12.89 9.67 -1.55
C ASP A 32 -12.80 9.43 -3.06
N GLU A 33 -13.62 10.18 -3.80
CA GLU A 33 -13.73 10.04 -5.26
C GLU A 33 -12.46 10.45 -6.02
N ASN A 34 -11.56 11.18 -5.41
CA ASN A 34 -10.30 11.62 -6.01
C ASN A 34 -9.18 10.59 -5.80
N ASN A 35 -9.31 9.67 -4.87
CA ASN A 35 -8.28 8.69 -4.58
C ASN A 35 -8.16 7.63 -5.68
N ILE A 36 -6.91 7.21 -5.93
CA ILE A 36 -6.58 6.12 -6.85
C ILE A 36 -5.88 5.02 -6.05
N VAL A 37 -6.30 3.78 -6.28
CA VAL A 37 -5.72 2.59 -5.66
C VAL A 37 -5.12 1.70 -6.74
N LEU A 38 -3.85 1.34 -6.58
CA LEU A 38 -3.18 0.27 -7.32
C LEU A 38 -2.99 -0.92 -6.39
N TYR A 39 -3.40 -2.09 -6.84
CA TYR A 39 -3.24 -3.32 -6.09
C TYR A 39 -2.43 -4.34 -6.89
N ILE A 40 -1.32 -4.78 -6.32
CA ILE A 40 -0.44 -5.81 -6.89
C ILE A 40 -0.67 -7.10 -6.12
N GLY A 41 -1.06 -8.15 -6.83
CA GLY A 41 -1.39 -9.43 -6.20
C GLY A 41 -1.63 -10.53 -7.22
N PHE A 42 -2.58 -11.42 -6.92
CA PHE A 42 -3.02 -12.51 -7.80
C PHE A 42 -4.51 -12.37 -8.12
N ASP A 43 -4.97 -13.04 -9.17
CA ASP A 43 -6.37 -12.96 -9.65
C ASP A 43 -7.42 -13.23 -8.56
N GLN A 44 -7.14 -14.17 -7.66
CA GLN A 44 -8.07 -14.52 -6.58
C GLN A 44 -8.29 -13.36 -5.58
N GLU A 45 -7.26 -12.56 -5.32
CA GLU A 45 -7.37 -11.36 -4.49
C GLU A 45 -8.16 -10.29 -5.23
N PHE A 46 -7.93 -10.12 -6.53
CA PHE A 46 -8.64 -9.14 -7.35
C PHE A 46 -10.15 -9.38 -7.34
N ASP A 47 -10.58 -10.62 -7.53
CA ASP A 47 -12.00 -11.01 -7.46
C ASP A 47 -12.63 -10.70 -6.10
N ARG A 48 -11.88 -10.95 -5.03
CA ARG A 48 -12.34 -10.65 -3.66
C ARG A 48 -12.53 -9.15 -3.48
N ILE A 49 -11.55 -8.34 -3.86
CA ILE A 49 -11.60 -6.88 -3.76
C ILE A 49 -12.76 -6.35 -4.59
N CYS A 50 -12.89 -6.79 -5.84
CA CYS A 50 -13.99 -6.38 -6.71
C CYS A 50 -15.37 -6.67 -6.12
N ARG A 51 -15.55 -7.85 -5.51
CA ARG A 51 -16.82 -8.19 -4.82
C ARG A 51 -17.10 -7.26 -3.64
N MET A 52 -16.10 -6.95 -2.82
CA MET A 52 -16.27 -6.06 -1.67
C MET A 52 -16.58 -4.62 -2.12
N VAL A 53 -15.88 -4.11 -3.12
CA VAL A 53 -16.12 -2.79 -3.69
C VAL A 53 -17.53 -2.69 -4.29
N ARG A 54 -17.96 -3.71 -5.06
CA ARG A 54 -19.32 -3.76 -5.60
C ARG A 54 -20.39 -3.82 -4.51
N ALA A 55 -20.16 -4.61 -3.46
CA ALA A 55 -21.09 -4.69 -2.34
C ALA A 55 -21.26 -3.34 -1.61
N LYS A 56 -20.21 -2.51 -1.58
CA LYS A 56 -20.23 -1.21 -0.91
C LYS A 56 -20.75 -0.08 -1.78
N TYR A 57 -20.38 -0.04 -3.06
CA TYR A 57 -20.61 1.10 -3.95
C TYR A 57 -21.51 0.79 -5.16
N GLY A 58 -22.02 -0.44 -5.28
CA GLY A 58 -22.87 -0.88 -6.39
C GLY A 58 -22.09 -1.21 -7.68
N ASN A 59 -21.15 -0.36 -8.07
CA ASN A 59 -20.28 -0.56 -9.23
C ASN A 59 -18.81 -0.39 -8.82
N ALA A 60 -17.89 -1.10 -9.50
CA ALA A 60 -16.46 -0.84 -9.33
C ALA A 60 -16.15 0.58 -9.88
N PRO A 61 -15.41 1.41 -9.13
CA PRO A 61 -15.03 2.73 -9.59
C PRO A 61 -14.05 2.61 -10.75
N HIS A 62 -14.55 2.70 -11.98
CA HIS A 62 -13.74 2.61 -13.17
C HIS A 62 -12.62 3.65 -13.18
N GLY A 63 -11.40 3.23 -13.48
CA GLY A 63 -10.22 4.09 -13.56
C GLY A 63 -9.57 4.45 -12.22
N ARG A 64 -10.19 4.17 -11.10
CA ARG A 64 -9.63 4.47 -9.76
C ARG A 64 -9.12 3.25 -9.00
N LEU A 65 -9.52 2.06 -9.40
CA LEU A 65 -9.02 0.79 -8.88
C LEU A 65 -8.32 0.05 -10.00
N LEU A 66 -7.01 -0.05 -9.91
CA LEU A 66 -6.14 -0.68 -10.88
C LEU A 66 -5.50 -1.92 -10.28
N PHE A 67 -5.37 -2.98 -11.08
CA PHE A 67 -4.74 -4.23 -10.67
C PHE A 67 -3.51 -4.53 -11.50
N ALA A 68 -2.51 -5.13 -10.88
CA ALA A 68 -1.34 -5.67 -11.56
C ALA A 68 -0.96 -7.04 -10.97
N LEU A 69 -0.54 -7.95 -11.82
CA LEU A 69 0.04 -9.22 -11.40
C LEU A 69 1.45 -9.00 -10.85
N GLN A 70 1.95 -9.95 -10.07
CA GLN A 70 3.24 -9.88 -9.39
C GLN A 70 4.43 -9.67 -10.36
N ASP A 71 4.41 -10.25 -11.54
CA ASP A 71 5.42 -10.09 -12.59
C ASP A 71 5.44 -8.66 -13.16
N GLY A 72 4.29 -8.00 -13.26
CA GLY A 72 4.13 -6.60 -13.66
C GLY A 72 4.33 -5.58 -12.54
N ALA A 73 4.72 -5.99 -11.33
CA ALA A 73 4.75 -5.09 -10.17
C ALA A 73 5.72 -3.90 -10.33
N GLY A 74 6.86 -4.08 -11.02
CA GLY A 74 7.79 -2.98 -11.28
C GLY A 74 7.15 -1.86 -12.09
N GLU A 75 6.44 -2.20 -13.15
CA GLU A 75 5.70 -1.26 -13.99
C GLU A 75 4.55 -0.59 -13.20
N ALA A 76 3.81 -1.36 -12.42
CA ALA A 76 2.74 -0.85 -11.58
C ALA A 76 3.23 0.16 -10.54
N ILE A 77 4.38 -0.10 -9.90
CA ILE A 77 4.99 0.85 -8.97
C ILE A 77 5.40 2.14 -9.72
N GLY A 78 6.05 2.03 -10.89
CA GLY A 78 6.38 3.18 -11.74
C GLY A 78 5.13 4.00 -12.08
N LYS A 79 4.07 3.36 -12.52
CA LYS A 79 2.79 4.00 -12.83
C LYS A 79 2.17 4.73 -11.62
N SER A 80 2.34 4.21 -10.41
CA SER A 80 1.88 4.90 -9.20
C SER A 80 2.61 6.22 -8.97
N VAL A 81 3.91 6.27 -9.29
CA VAL A 81 4.72 7.51 -9.23
C VAL A 81 4.22 8.53 -10.24
N ASP A 82 3.97 8.11 -11.48
CA ASP A 82 3.47 8.98 -12.54
C ASP A 82 2.11 9.57 -12.18
N LEU A 83 1.21 8.76 -11.65
CA LEU A 83 -0.10 9.19 -11.17
C LEU A 83 0.01 10.21 -10.02
N ALA A 84 0.88 9.96 -9.04
CA ALA A 84 1.08 10.89 -7.93
C ALA A 84 1.66 12.23 -8.39
N ASN A 85 2.63 12.20 -9.32
CA ASN A 85 3.21 13.41 -9.91
C ASN A 85 2.17 14.19 -10.74
N PHE A 86 1.35 13.51 -11.53
CA PHE A 86 0.29 14.13 -12.31
C PHE A 86 -0.75 14.80 -11.41
N GLN A 87 -1.17 14.13 -10.35
CA GLN A 87 -2.10 14.70 -9.37
C GLN A 87 -1.51 15.91 -8.66
N ALA A 88 -0.21 15.85 -8.28
CA ALA A 88 0.47 16.98 -7.66
C ALA A 88 0.55 18.21 -8.58
N GLN A 89 0.77 18.00 -9.88
CA GLN A 89 0.81 19.08 -10.88
C GLN A 89 -0.59 19.69 -11.11
N GLY A 90 -1.61 18.85 -11.25
CA GLY A 90 -3.00 19.31 -11.42
C GLY A 90 -3.49 20.10 -10.20
N PHE A 91 -3.07 19.69 -9.01
CA PHE A 91 -3.41 20.40 -7.76
C PHE A 91 -2.68 21.74 -7.62
N ALA A 92 -1.42 21.83 -8.07
CA ALA A 92 -0.65 23.08 -8.05
C ALA A 92 -1.20 24.14 -9.02
N MET A 93 -1.98 23.74 -10.02
CA MET A 93 -2.67 24.65 -10.96
C MET A 93 -4.04 25.13 -10.45
N ALA A 94 -4.63 24.45 -9.46
CA ALA A 94 -5.81 24.89 -8.74
C ALA A 94 -5.38 25.92 -7.68
N ASP A 95 -6.24 26.91 -7.37
CA ASP A 95 -5.92 27.93 -6.35
C ASP A 95 -5.60 27.24 -4.99
N PRO A 96 -4.31 27.28 -4.55
CA PRO A 96 -3.89 26.53 -3.36
C PRO A 96 -4.43 27.14 -2.04
N GLU A 97 -5.00 28.36 -2.07
CA GLU A 97 -5.50 29.05 -0.89
C GLU A 97 -6.97 28.70 -0.56
N SER A 98 -7.68 27.98 -1.45
CA SER A 98 -9.03 27.56 -1.12
C SER A 98 -9.04 26.41 -0.11
N GLU A 99 -9.75 26.56 1.02
CA GLU A 99 -9.93 25.49 2.01
C GLU A 99 -10.53 24.21 1.39
N GLU A 100 -11.35 24.34 0.34
CA GLU A 100 -11.89 23.22 -0.42
C GLU A 100 -10.82 22.45 -1.20
N ALA A 101 -9.82 23.15 -1.76
CA ALA A 101 -8.71 22.52 -2.45
C ALA A 101 -7.81 21.74 -1.50
N GLN A 102 -7.53 22.26 -0.30
CA GLN A 102 -6.71 21.58 0.71
C GLN A 102 -7.38 20.33 1.28
N SER A 103 -8.73 20.35 1.45
CA SER A 103 -9.47 19.19 1.96
C SER A 103 -9.67 18.05 0.96
N ARG A 104 -9.42 18.27 -0.32
CA ARG A 104 -9.67 17.32 -1.42
C ARG A 104 -8.41 16.88 -2.16
N LYS A 105 -7.25 16.97 -1.54
CA LYS A 105 -6.01 16.53 -2.18
C LYS A 105 -6.10 15.04 -2.53
N PRO A 106 -6.10 14.68 -3.83
CA PRO A 106 -6.18 13.30 -4.24
C PRO A 106 -4.94 12.52 -3.76
N MET A 107 -5.14 11.29 -3.31
CA MET A 107 -4.07 10.42 -2.83
C MET A 107 -3.96 9.17 -3.71
N VAL A 108 -2.73 8.74 -3.93
CA VAL A 108 -2.44 7.46 -4.59
C VAL A 108 -2.04 6.44 -3.53
N PHE A 109 -2.71 5.31 -3.53
CA PHE A 109 -2.45 4.18 -2.65
C PHE A 109 -1.91 3.01 -3.46
N LEU A 110 -0.85 2.39 -2.98
CA LEU A 110 -0.26 1.19 -3.56
C LEU A 110 -0.29 0.06 -2.55
N PHE A 111 -1.01 -1.00 -2.85
CA PHE A 111 -1.02 -2.24 -2.09
C PHE A 111 -0.21 -3.30 -2.83
N TYR A 112 0.82 -3.83 -2.18
CA TYR A 112 1.64 -4.90 -2.70
C TYR A 112 1.46 -6.14 -1.83
N ASP A 113 0.54 -7.02 -2.24
CA ASP A 113 0.22 -8.24 -1.50
C ASP A 113 1.16 -9.40 -1.86
N GLN A 114 1.41 -10.27 -0.89
CA GLN A 114 2.27 -11.45 -0.99
C GLN A 114 3.70 -11.15 -1.47
N CYS A 115 4.27 -10.04 -1.04
CA CYS A 115 5.66 -9.70 -1.33
C CYS A 115 6.60 -10.80 -0.85
N ARG A 116 7.41 -11.33 -1.77
CA ARG A 116 8.44 -12.36 -1.51
C ARG A 116 9.81 -11.70 -1.37
N HIS A 117 10.72 -12.37 -0.67
CA HIS A 117 12.07 -11.89 -0.40
C HIS A 117 12.86 -11.47 -1.65
N ASP A 118 12.83 -12.31 -2.69
CA ASP A 118 13.51 -12.08 -3.97
C ASP A 118 12.95 -10.87 -4.73
N ILE A 119 11.68 -10.55 -4.49
CA ILE A 119 10.97 -9.47 -5.15
C ILE A 119 11.24 -8.14 -4.45
N PHE A 120 11.36 -8.14 -3.12
CA PHE A 120 11.59 -6.93 -2.35
C PHE A 120 12.95 -6.30 -2.67
N ASN A 121 14.01 -7.11 -2.77
CA ASN A 121 15.36 -6.65 -3.06
C ASN A 121 15.47 -5.91 -4.40
N GLY A 122 14.77 -6.40 -5.44
CA GLY A 122 14.79 -5.77 -6.77
C GLY A 122 13.91 -4.52 -6.88
N ARG A 123 13.01 -4.26 -5.91
CA ARG A 123 11.97 -3.20 -6.02
C ARG A 123 11.99 -2.17 -4.90
N ARG A 124 12.89 -2.33 -3.95
CA ARG A 124 13.04 -1.44 -2.80
C ARG A 124 13.18 0.03 -3.21
N GLU A 125 14.06 0.30 -4.15
CA GLU A 125 14.29 1.67 -4.62
C GLU A 125 13.07 2.26 -5.34
N LEU A 126 12.32 1.42 -6.06
CA LEU A 126 11.05 1.84 -6.66
C LEU A 126 10.00 2.18 -5.60
N LEU A 127 9.88 1.38 -4.53
CA LEU A 127 8.94 1.66 -3.43
C LEU A 127 9.34 2.95 -2.68
N LYS A 128 10.63 3.19 -2.48
CA LYS A 128 11.13 4.46 -1.93
C LYS A 128 10.78 5.64 -2.83
N ALA A 129 11.00 5.49 -4.14
CA ALA A 129 10.65 6.53 -5.11
C ALA A 129 9.14 6.83 -5.10
N ALA A 130 8.30 5.79 -5.01
CA ALA A 130 6.86 5.95 -4.89
C ALA A 130 6.46 6.71 -3.61
N ALA A 131 7.01 6.33 -2.46
CA ALA A 131 6.76 7.03 -1.21
C ALA A 131 7.22 8.50 -1.25
N LYS A 132 8.40 8.76 -1.85
CA LYS A 132 8.93 10.11 -2.04
C LYS A 132 8.05 10.96 -2.96
N ALA A 133 7.44 10.36 -3.98
CA ALA A 133 6.48 11.01 -4.86
C ALA A 133 5.10 11.27 -4.20
N GLY A 134 4.89 10.76 -3.00
CA GLY A 134 3.67 10.97 -2.23
C GLY A 134 2.69 9.81 -2.25
N VAL A 135 3.06 8.66 -2.82
CA VAL A 135 2.25 7.43 -2.79
C VAL A 135 2.23 6.84 -1.38
N HIS A 136 1.05 6.46 -0.90
CA HIS A 136 0.89 5.67 0.33
C HIS A 136 1.09 4.19 0.01
N VAL A 137 2.20 3.62 0.45
CA VAL A 137 2.62 2.26 0.11
C VAL A 137 2.29 1.29 1.24
N TYR A 138 1.63 0.18 0.92
CA TYR A 138 1.35 -0.93 1.82
C TYR A 138 1.98 -2.20 1.26
N VAL A 139 2.94 -2.78 1.96
CA VAL A 139 3.60 -4.04 1.61
C VAL A 139 3.12 -5.13 2.55
N LEU A 140 2.45 -6.14 2.02
CA LEU A 140 1.95 -7.26 2.79
C LEU A 140 2.89 -8.46 2.64
N CYS A 141 3.43 -8.95 3.73
CA CYS A 141 4.37 -10.06 3.75
C CYS A 141 3.98 -11.11 4.80
N GLN A 142 4.57 -12.30 4.72
CA GLN A 142 4.30 -13.34 5.71
C GLN A 142 5.14 -13.15 6.98
N ARG A 143 6.37 -12.64 6.82
CA ARG A 143 7.33 -12.41 7.91
C ARG A 143 8.18 -11.19 7.58
N PHE A 144 8.61 -10.47 8.58
CA PHE A 144 9.61 -9.39 8.40
C PHE A 144 10.96 -9.92 7.87
N SER A 145 11.31 -11.19 8.13
CA SER A 145 12.51 -11.84 7.56
C SER A 145 12.49 -12.03 6.04
N GLN A 146 11.38 -11.75 5.39
CA GLN A 146 11.32 -11.62 3.93
C GLN A 146 11.88 -10.28 3.45
N VAL A 147 12.07 -9.34 4.36
CA VAL A 147 12.84 -8.12 4.17
C VAL A 147 14.28 -8.45 4.55
N ASP A 148 15.26 -8.16 3.69
CA ASP A 148 16.66 -8.52 3.88
C ASP A 148 17.21 -8.02 5.23
N ARG A 149 18.16 -8.80 5.83
CA ARG A 149 18.80 -8.42 7.10
C ARG A 149 19.48 -7.06 7.06
N ASN A 150 19.95 -6.63 5.91
CA ASN A 150 20.57 -5.32 5.71
C ASN A 150 19.55 -4.18 5.69
N ASP A 151 18.24 -4.49 5.72
CA ASP A 151 17.16 -3.54 5.62
C ASP A 151 16.43 -3.26 6.95
N ILE A 152 16.91 -3.85 8.06
CA ILE A 152 16.31 -3.62 9.39
C ILE A 152 16.39 -2.13 9.76
N ASP A 153 17.50 -1.48 9.49
CA ASP A 153 17.68 -0.06 9.79
C ASP A 153 16.74 0.80 8.95
N TRP A 154 16.60 0.47 7.66
CA TRP A 154 15.65 1.14 6.80
C TRP A 154 14.19 0.92 7.24
N LEU A 155 13.84 -0.30 7.67
CA LEU A 155 12.53 -0.60 8.24
C LEU A 155 12.21 0.28 9.45
N ASN A 156 13.17 0.41 10.36
CA ASN A 156 13.00 1.19 11.58
C ASN A 156 12.96 2.69 11.33
N GLU A 157 13.72 3.18 10.35
CA GLU A 157 13.88 4.61 10.09
C GLU A 157 12.83 5.17 9.12
N GLN A 158 12.40 4.40 8.13
CA GLN A 158 11.60 4.91 7.01
C GLN A 158 10.26 4.20 6.79
N CYS A 159 9.98 3.16 7.58
CA CYS A 159 8.75 2.39 7.45
C CYS A 159 7.98 2.31 8.77
N SER A 160 6.67 2.17 8.67
CA SER A 160 5.85 1.73 9.79
C SER A 160 5.62 0.23 9.69
N ALA A 161 5.98 -0.52 10.72
CA ALA A 161 5.85 -1.97 10.77
C ALA A 161 4.64 -2.39 11.61
N TYR A 162 3.80 -3.25 11.05
CA TYR A 162 2.57 -3.73 11.67
C TYR A 162 2.51 -5.26 11.66
N ILE A 163 1.85 -5.83 12.66
CA ILE A 163 1.53 -7.26 12.73
C ILE A 163 0.02 -7.44 12.71
N ILE A 164 -0.44 -8.34 11.84
CA ILE A 164 -1.82 -8.80 11.82
C ILE A 164 -1.92 -10.25 12.26
N SER A 165 -2.90 -10.57 13.09
CA SER A 165 -3.15 -11.93 13.59
C SER A 165 -4.63 -12.22 13.72
N LYS A 166 -5.06 -13.43 13.33
CA LYS A 166 -6.43 -13.94 13.51
C LYS A 166 -7.53 -12.97 13.09
N HIS A 167 -7.38 -12.38 11.90
CA HIS A 167 -8.36 -11.43 11.31
C HIS A 167 -8.64 -10.18 12.16
N ARG A 168 -7.73 -9.81 13.05
CA ARG A 168 -7.80 -8.57 13.82
C ARG A 168 -7.19 -7.42 13.01
N GLU A 169 -7.47 -6.19 13.44
CA GLU A 169 -6.79 -5.02 12.89
C GLU A 169 -5.27 -5.10 13.14
N PRO A 170 -4.45 -4.61 12.19
CA PRO A 170 -3.01 -4.54 12.39
C PRO A 170 -2.66 -3.66 13.59
N ARG A 171 -1.71 -4.10 14.39
CA ARG A 171 -1.10 -3.30 15.44
C ARG A 171 0.36 -3.01 15.11
N SER A 172 0.90 -1.94 15.64
CA SER A 172 2.33 -1.65 15.52
C SER A 172 3.17 -2.83 16.04
N ALA A 173 4.20 -3.19 15.29
CA ALA A 173 5.18 -4.17 15.71
C ALA A 173 6.18 -3.53 16.68
N THR A 174 6.61 -4.27 17.69
CA THR A 174 7.72 -3.86 18.54
C THR A 174 9.06 -4.17 17.85
N ASP A 175 10.13 -3.48 18.25
CA ASP A 175 11.49 -3.74 17.73
C ASP A 175 11.92 -5.20 17.95
N GLU A 176 11.53 -5.80 19.09
CA GLU A 176 11.78 -7.20 19.39
C GLU A 176 11.05 -8.12 18.40
N GLU A 177 9.78 -7.85 18.09
CA GLU A 177 9.02 -8.64 17.12
C GLU A 177 9.55 -8.50 15.69
N ILE A 178 10.09 -7.35 15.34
CA ILE A 178 10.76 -7.14 14.06
C ILE A 178 12.04 -7.98 14.04
N ARG A 179 12.85 -7.96 15.11
CA ARG A 179 14.13 -8.69 15.21
C ARG A 179 13.97 -10.21 15.38
N ASP A 180 13.07 -10.68 16.24
CA ASP A 180 12.89 -12.12 16.53
C ASP A 180 12.41 -12.92 15.30
N LYS A 181 11.74 -12.28 14.36
CA LYS A 181 11.31 -12.94 13.13
C LYS A 181 12.37 -12.98 12.04
N PHE A 182 13.58 -12.51 12.34
CA PHE A 182 14.78 -12.67 11.51
C PHE A 182 15.65 -13.87 11.94
N ARG A 183 15.34 -14.56 13.04
CA ARG A 183 15.92 -15.85 13.44
C ARG A 183 14.98 -16.98 13.00
#